data_167c974c6869b1ece16899c6f13af4fe
#
_entry.id   167c974c6869b1ece16899c6f13af4fe
#
_cell.length_a   1.000
_cell.length_b   1.000
_cell.length_c   1.000
_cell.angle_alpha   90.00
_cell.angle_beta   90.00
_cell.angle_gamma   90.00
#
_symmetry.space_group_name_H-M   'P 1'
#
loop_
_entity.id
_entity.type
_entity.pdbx_description
1 polymer ?
#
loop_
_entity_poly.entity_id
_entity_poly.type
_entity_poly.pdbx_seq_one_letter_code
_entity_poly.pdbx_strand_id
1 'polypeptide(L)'
;TMIELGEATAHDVMGIASVTEHPPRFFVLGETTVTWTATDTSGNSASATQTVTIVDTTSPIITAPDSITVEATSADSNTVALGNPVSSDLVDIPSISNNAPDVFPVGETTVTWTAVDESGNSASATQTVTIVDTTSPELTMPEDVMISAFSLEKQVEIGEAQAYDLAGSALTITNDAPDIFPL
;
A
#
# COMPACT_ATOMS: atom_id res chain seq x y z
N THR A 1 18.50 -27.22 -3.97
CA THR A 1 19.98 -27.07 -3.82
C THR A 1 20.47 -28.21 -2.96
N MET A 2 21.57 -28.85 -3.37
CA MET A 2 22.27 -29.82 -2.49
C MET A 2 23.05 -29.03 -1.44
N ILE A 3 22.92 -29.44 -0.19
CA ILE A 3 23.67 -28.88 0.95
C ILE A 3 24.82 -29.81 1.23
N GLU A 4 26.04 -29.30 1.21
CA GLU A 4 27.23 -30.02 1.62
C GLU A 4 27.49 -29.78 3.12
N LEU A 5 27.44 -30.83 3.93
CA LEU A 5 27.59 -30.72 5.39
C LEU A 5 29.07 -30.60 5.84
N GLY A 6 30.00 -30.79 4.92
CA GLY A 6 31.42 -30.89 5.22
C GLY A 6 31.81 -32.27 5.71
N GLU A 7 33.02 -32.38 6.25
CA GLU A 7 33.58 -33.66 6.78
C GLU A 7 33.83 -33.53 8.28
N ALA A 8 33.38 -34.53 9.04
CA ALA A 8 33.70 -34.64 10.44
C ALA A 8 34.98 -35.44 10.64
N THR A 9 35.80 -35.03 11.60
CA THR A 9 37.01 -35.75 12.00
C THR A 9 36.84 -36.36 13.39
N ALA A 10 37.33 -37.59 13.56
CA ALA A 10 37.33 -38.26 14.85
C ALA A 10 38.73 -38.87 15.12
N HIS A 11 39.12 -38.98 16.39
CA HIS A 11 40.35 -39.57 16.81
C HIS A 11 40.13 -40.49 18.03
N ASP A 12 40.72 -41.65 17.99
CA ASP A 12 40.78 -42.59 19.09
C ASP A 12 42.16 -43.32 19.10
N VAL A 13 42.64 -43.74 20.30
CA VAL A 13 43.96 -44.38 20.48
C VAL A 13 44.01 -45.74 19.80
N MET A 14 42.89 -46.47 19.73
CA MET A 14 42.76 -47.76 19.10
C MET A 14 42.32 -47.70 17.63
N GLY A 15 42.03 -46.50 17.13
CA GLY A 15 41.60 -46.20 15.75
C GLY A 15 40.08 -46.09 15.59
N ILE A 16 39.68 -45.35 14.58
CA ILE A 16 38.28 -45.10 14.22
C ILE A 16 37.85 -46.10 13.15
N ALA A 17 36.76 -46.82 13.36
CA ALA A 17 36.16 -47.73 12.41
C ALA A 17 35.25 -47.03 11.41
N SER A 18 34.46 -46.04 11.86
CA SER A 18 33.56 -45.28 11.01
C SER A 18 33.22 -43.89 11.59
N VAL A 19 32.93 -42.94 10.71
CA VAL A 19 32.23 -41.70 11.02
C VAL A 19 31.02 -41.65 10.11
N THR A 20 29.84 -41.48 10.69
CA THR A 20 28.57 -41.46 9.95
C THR A 20 27.74 -40.22 10.33
N GLU A 21 27.03 -39.69 9.36
CA GLU A 21 26.04 -38.67 9.57
C GLU A 21 24.63 -39.22 9.33
N HIS A 22 23.65 -38.63 9.97
CA HIS A 22 22.24 -38.93 9.78
C HIS A 22 21.46 -37.65 9.46
N PRO A 23 21.69 -37.05 8.26
CA PRO A 23 20.91 -35.87 7.85
C PRO A 23 19.49 -36.27 7.48
N PRO A 24 18.52 -35.38 7.61
CA PRO A 24 17.22 -35.58 7.02
C PRO A 24 17.34 -35.59 5.49
N ARG A 25 16.38 -36.22 4.83
CA ARG A 25 16.32 -36.24 3.35
C ARG A 25 16.22 -34.85 2.73
N PHE A 26 15.58 -33.92 3.44
CA PHE A 26 15.40 -32.52 3.04
C PHE A 26 15.58 -31.61 4.25
N PHE A 27 16.19 -30.47 4.04
CA PHE A 27 16.25 -29.37 5.01
C PHE A 27 15.11 -28.40 4.73
N VAL A 28 14.39 -28.02 5.77
CA VAL A 28 13.30 -27.03 5.73
C VAL A 28 13.80 -25.68 6.24
N LEU A 29 13.01 -24.63 6.07
CA LEU A 29 13.30 -23.33 6.68
C LEU A 29 13.47 -23.46 8.20
N GLY A 30 14.39 -22.67 8.74
CA GLY A 30 14.76 -22.71 10.14
C GLY A 30 15.95 -23.64 10.42
N GLU A 31 16.07 -24.06 11.66
CA GLU A 31 17.20 -24.86 12.14
C GLU A 31 16.92 -26.38 12.09
N THR A 32 17.88 -27.12 11.58
CA THR A 32 17.87 -28.57 11.56
C THR A 32 19.16 -29.07 12.19
N THR A 33 19.04 -29.97 13.18
CA THR A 33 20.20 -30.60 13.82
C THR A 33 20.56 -31.90 13.11
N VAL A 34 21.81 -32.03 12.66
CA VAL A 34 22.40 -33.25 12.13
C VAL A 34 23.31 -33.86 13.20
N THR A 35 23.16 -35.14 13.47
CA THR A 35 24.00 -35.86 14.41
C THR A 35 25.10 -36.64 13.68
N TRP A 36 26.35 -36.40 14.06
CA TRP A 36 27.53 -37.13 13.62
C TRP A 36 27.90 -38.17 14.67
N THR A 37 28.16 -39.39 14.26
CA THR A 37 28.55 -40.48 15.17
C THR A 37 29.84 -41.10 14.69
N ALA A 38 30.83 -41.13 15.56
CA ALA A 38 32.07 -41.86 15.35
C ALA A 38 32.04 -43.16 16.17
N THR A 39 32.47 -44.24 15.55
CA THR A 39 32.57 -45.55 16.21
C THR A 39 34.00 -46.08 16.08
N ASP A 40 34.60 -46.52 17.21
CA ASP A 40 35.93 -47.12 17.23
C ASP A 40 35.93 -48.60 16.77
N THR A 41 37.10 -49.19 16.65
CA THR A 41 37.28 -50.62 16.26
C THR A 41 36.78 -51.56 17.31
N SER A 42 36.53 -51.11 18.54
CA SER A 42 36.02 -51.90 19.67
C SER A 42 34.51 -51.83 19.80
N GLY A 43 33.83 -50.97 18.99
CA GLY A 43 32.40 -50.78 18.99
C GLY A 43 31.90 -49.68 19.93
N ASN A 44 32.80 -48.90 20.58
CA ASN A 44 32.37 -47.73 21.36
C ASN A 44 32.08 -46.54 20.42
N SER A 45 31.09 -45.75 20.78
CA SER A 45 30.66 -44.59 19.95
C SER A 45 30.58 -43.30 20.73
N ALA A 46 30.86 -42.19 20.02
CA ALA A 46 30.64 -40.81 20.48
C ALA A 46 29.89 -40.03 19.41
N SER A 47 29.04 -39.12 19.84
CA SER A 47 28.24 -38.30 18.91
C SER A 47 28.43 -36.81 19.19
N ALA A 48 28.36 -36.04 18.13
CA ALA A 48 28.32 -34.57 18.14
C ALA A 48 27.22 -34.07 17.18
N THR A 49 26.76 -32.87 17.40
CA THR A 49 25.70 -32.26 16.58
C THR A 49 26.20 -31.06 15.77
N GLN A 50 25.67 -30.93 14.57
CA GLN A 50 25.85 -29.79 13.68
C GLN A 50 24.50 -29.19 13.42
N THR A 51 24.33 -27.86 13.58
CA THR A 51 23.12 -27.14 13.21
C THR A 51 23.25 -26.62 11.78
N VAL A 52 22.25 -26.92 10.96
CA VAL A 52 22.08 -26.37 9.61
C VAL A 52 20.90 -25.43 9.67
N THR A 53 21.13 -24.19 9.29
CA THR A 53 20.07 -23.16 9.27
C THR A 53 19.75 -22.78 7.82
N ILE A 54 18.50 -22.97 7.41
CA ILE A 54 17.98 -22.49 6.13
C ILE A 54 17.21 -21.22 6.38
N VAL A 55 17.60 -20.16 5.69
CA VAL A 55 16.97 -18.85 5.78
C VAL A 55 16.43 -18.43 4.43
N ASP A 56 15.27 -17.78 4.43
CA ASP A 56 14.77 -17.08 3.28
C ASP A 56 15.20 -15.60 3.37
N THR A 57 15.85 -15.12 2.34
CA THR A 57 16.34 -13.73 2.20
C THR A 57 15.81 -13.06 0.95
N THR A 58 14.87 -13.71 0.25
CA THR A 58 14.23 -13.17 -0.94
C THR A 58 13.03 -12.30 -0.57
N SER A 59 12.91 -11.16 -1.21
CA SER A 59 11.73 -10.31 -1.01
C SER A 59 10.60 -10.74 -1.96
N PRO A 60 9.34 -10.66 -1.53
CA PRO A 60 8.20 -10.92 -2.39
C PRO A 60 8.15 -9.96 -3.58
N ILE A 61 7.46 -10.35 -4.63
CA ILE A 61 7.10 -9.49 -5.75
C ILE A 61 5.69 -8.97 -5.50
N ILE A 62 5.48 -7.67 -5.64
CA ILE A 62 4.16 -7.04 -5.54
C ILE A 62 3.88 -6.14 -6.74
N THR A 63 2.66 -6.22 -7.26
CA THR A 63 2.11 -5.32 -8.28
C THR A 63 0.88 -4.64 -7.72
N ALA A 64 0.92 -3.30 -7.64
CA ALA A 64 -0.22 -2.51 -7.22
C ALA A 64 -1.34 -2.55 -8.28
N PRO A 65 -2.61 -2.30 -7.91
CA PRO A 65 -3.69 -2.06 -8.85
C PRO A 65 -3.39 -0.85 -9.75
N ASP A 66 -4.10 -0.75 -10.87
CA ASP A 66 -4.02 0.40 -11.78
C ASP A 66 -4.40 1.70 -11.07
N SER A 67 -3.89 2.83 -11.57
CA SER A 67 -4.27 4.17 -11.11
C SER A 67 -5.76 4.41 -11.33
N ILE A 68 -6.39 5.15 -10.41
CA ILE A 68 -7.83 5.42 -10.40
C ILE A 68 -8.04 6.93 -10.51
N THR A 69 -8.99 7.34 -11.37
CA THR A 69 -9.50 8.70 -11.42
C THR A 69 -11.01 8.66 -11.22
N VAL A 70 -11.53 9.43 -10.26
CA VAL A 70 -12.96 9.53 -9.96
C VAL A 70 -13.37 11.00 -9.79
N GLU A 71 -14.65 11.28 -10.10
CA GLU A 71 -15.25 12.57 -9.87
C GLU A 71 -15.45 12.82 -8.37
N ALA A 72 -15.19 14.05 -7.92
CA ALA A 72 -15.40 14.46 -6.55
C ALA A 72 -16.88 14.48 -6.18
N THR A 73 -17.20 13.96 -5.01
CA THR A 73 -18.52 14.09 -4.37
C THR A 73 -18.46 14.97 -3.12
N SER A 74 -17.27 15.38 -2.72
CA SER A 74 -16.97 16.27 -1.59
C SER A 74 -15.57 16.83 -1.76
N ALA A 75 -15.30 18.00 -1.17
CA ALA A 75 -13.98 18.63 -1.21
C ALA A 75 -12.85 17.76 -0.60
N ASP A 76 -13.15 17.04 0.48
CA ASP A 76 -12.15 16.36 1.30
C ASP A 76 -12.55 14.95 1.78
N SER A 77 -13.71 14.44 1.35
CA SER A 77 -14.30 13.21 1.92
C SER A 77 -14.86 12.28 0.83
N ASN A 78 -14.01 11.88 -0.12
CA ASN A 78 -14.38 10.94 -1.18
C ASN A 78 -13.94 9.53 -0.85
N THR A 79 -14.78 8.53 -1.11
CA THR A 79 -14.46 7.11 -0.92
C THR A 79 -14.12 6.46 -2.24
N VAL A 80 -13.04 5.65 -2.25
CA VAL A 80 -12.54 4.99 -3.47
C VAL A 80 -12.28 3.53 -3.20
N ALA A 81 -12.76 2.66 -4.09
CA ALA A 81 -12.41 1.24 -4.08
C ALA A 81 -11.08 1.02 -4.82
N LEU A 82 -10.02 0.71 -4.08
CA LEU A 82 -8.64 0.65 -4.60
C LEU A 82 -8.35 -0.55 -5.50
N GLY A 83 -9.19 -1.60 -5.48
CA GLY A 83 -8.89 -2.87 -6.14
C GLY A 83 -8.01 -3.78 -5.29
N ASN A 84 -7.51 -4.85 -5.90
CA ASN A 84 -6.69 -5.84 -5.22
C ASN A 84 -5.29 -5.88 -5.85
N PRO A 85 -4.23 -5.74 -5.07
CA PRO A 85 -2.86 -5.95 -5.52
C PRO A 85 -2.61 -7.45 -5.76
N VAL A 86 -1.59 -7.76 -6.55
CA VAL A 86 -1.10 -9.13 -6.74
C VAL A 86 0.28 -9.24 -6.11
N SER A 87 0.48 -10.26 -5.29
CA SER A 87 1.78 -10.56 -4.70
C SER A 87 2.09 -12.04 -4.78
N SER A 88 3.38 -12.37 -4.89
CA SER A 88 3.88 -13.73 -4.86
C SER A 88 5.29 -13.77 -4.27
N ASP A 89 5.61 -14.86 -3.62
CA ASP A 89 6.94 -15.22 -3.18
C ASP A 89 7.25 -16.67 -3.57
N LEU A 90 8.55 -17.02 -3.57
CA LEU A 90 9.03 -18.36 -3.93
C LEU A 90 8.76 -19.39 -2.82
N VAL A 91 8.73 -18.95 -1.58
CA VAL A 91 8.76 -19.80 -0.38
C VAL A 91 7.41 -19.87 0.31
N ASP A 92 6.70 -18.73 0.40
CA ASP A 92 5.43 -18.62 1.11
C ASP A 92 4.42 -17.66 0.42
N ILE A 93 3.32 -17.38 1.11
CA ILE A 93 2.30 -16.43 0.63
C ILE A 93 2.44 -15.13 1.43
N PRO A 94 2.92 -14.03 0.80
CA PRO A 94 3.12 -12.78 1.51
C PRO A 94 1.81 -12.17 2.06
N SER A 95 1.91 -11.54 3.22
CA SER A 95 0.85 -10.68 3.75
C SER A 95 0.91 -9.32 3.06
N ILE A 96 -0.27 -8.74 2.73
CA ILE A 96 -0.36 -7.46 2.02
C ILE A 96 -1.08 -6.43 2.89
N SER A 97 -0.54 -5.23 2.91
CA SER A 97 -1.13 -4.05 3.55
C SER A 97 -0.98 -2.81 2.68
N ASN A 98 -1.70 -1.74 3.00
CA ASN A 98 -1.52 -0.43 2.37
C ASN A 98 -1.69 0.70 3.39
N ASN A 99 -1.32 1.93 2.97
CA ASN A 99 -1.41 3.15 3.76
C ASN A 99 -2.52 4.10 3.28
N ALA A 100 -3.51 3.60 2.54
CA ALA A 100 -4.60 4.44 2.06
C ALA A 100 -5.34 5.13 3.22
N PRO A 101 -5.70 6.40 3.07
CA PRO A 101 -6.60 7.06 4.00
C PRO A 101 -8.03 6.49 3.87
N ASP A 102 -8.85 6.66 4.91
CA ASP A 102 -10.27 6.26 4.88
C ASP A 102 -11.07 7.06 3.84
N VAL A 103 -10.67 8.31 3.60
CA VAL A 103 -11.27 9.23 2.62
C VAL A 103 -10.19 10.00 1.87
N PHE A 104 -10.48 10.38 0.62
CA PHE A 104 -9.55 11.06 -0.27
C PHE A 104 -9.98 12.51 -0.50
N PRO A 105 -9.08 13.51 -0.36
CA PRO A 105 -9.35 14.89 -0.76
C PRO A 105 -9.31 15.02 -2.29
N VAL A 106 -9.83 16.13 -2.82
CA VAL A 106 -9.63 16.50 -4.23
C VAL A 106 -8.13 16.64 -4.52
N GLY A 107 -7.70 16.11 -5.66
CA GLY A 107 -6.31 16.06 -6.10
C GLY A 107 -5.74 14.63 -6.12
N GLU A 108 -4.42 14.51 -6.11
CA GLU A 108 -3.70 13.24 -6.19
C GLU A 108 -3.30 12.73 -4.80
N THR A 109 -3.55 11.45 -4.56
CA THR A 109 -3.08 10.72 -3.38
C THR A 109 -2.31 9.49 -3.84
N THR A 110 -1.09 9.31 -3.33
CA THR A 110 -0.31 8.10 -3.56
C THR A 110 -0.55 7.08 -2.46
N VAL A 111 -1.06 5.92 -2.82
CA VAL A 111 -1.23 4.77 -1.93
C VAL A 111 -0.04 3.82 -2.13
N THR A 112 0.64 3.48 -1.03
CA THR A 112 1.73 2.49 -1.02
C THR A 112 1.19 1.15 -0.54
N TRP A 113 1.34 0.14 -1.37
CA TRP A 113 1.07 -1.26 -1.06
C TRP A 113 2.35 -1.94 -0.63
N THR A 114 2.33 -2.70 0.47
CA THR A 114 3.49 -3.40 0.99
C THR A 114 3.16 -4.88 1.17
N ALA A 115 4.01 -5.74 0.62
CA ALA A 115 3.99 -7.18 0.83
C ALA A 115 5.12 -7.56 1.79
N VAL A 116 4.85 -8.45 2.74
CA VAL A 116 5.82 -8.98 3.70
C VAL A 116 5.64 -10.48 3.77
N ASP A 117 6.73 -11.24 3.61
CA ASP A 117 6.77 -12.69 3.76
C ASP A 117 6.84 -13.13 5.23
N GLU A 118 6.81 -14.45 5.49
CA GLU A 118 6.92 -14.99 6.85
C GLU A 118 8.31 -14.82 7.46
N SER A 119 9.34 -14.64 6.62
CA SER A 119 10.73 -14.42 7.03
C SER A 119 11.05 -12.96 7.35
N GLY A 120 10.11 -12.02 7.04
CA GLY A 120 10.21 -10.58 7.27
C GLY A 120 10.82 -9.80 6.11
N ASN A 121 11.07 -10.43 4.95
CA ASN A 121 11.49 -9.68 3.77
C ASN A 121 10.28 -8.95 3.18
N SER A 122 10.48 -7.77 2.57
CA SER A 122 9.39 -6.94 2.11
C SER A 122 9.66 -6.27 0.77
N ALA A 123 8.57 -5.97 0.05
CA ALA A 123 8.57 -5.16 -1.16
C ALA A 123 7.36 -4.23 -1.18
N SER A 124 7.45 -3.14 -1.96
CA SER A 124 6.36 -2.16 -2.07
C SER A 124 6.13 -1.73 -3.51
N ALA A 125 4.87 -1.38 -3.81
CA ALA A 125 4.42 -0.81 -5.07
C ALA A 125 3.43 0.32 -4.80
N THR A 126 3.32 1.30 -5.71
CA THR A 126 2.46 2.47 -5.53
C THR A 126 1.30 2.48 -6.51
N GLN A 127 0.16 2.99 -6.06
CA GLN A 127 -1.03 3.27 -6.84
C GLN A 127 -1.39 4.75 -6.68
N THR A 128 -1.66 5.46 -7.79
CA THR A 128 -2.15 6.83 -7.75
C THR A 128 -3.67 6.85 -7.76
N VAL A 129 -4.28 7.57 -6.83
CA VAL A 129 -5.71 7.89 -6.78
C VAL A 129 -5.87 9.38 -7.02
N THR A 130 -6.63 9.74 -8.06
CA THR A 130 -6.90 11.13 -8.43
C THR A 130 -8.38 11.43 -8.27
N ILE A 131 -8.73 12.38 -7.42
CA ILE A 131 -10.08 12.93 -7.29
C ILE A 131 -10.12 14.23 -8.08
N VAL A 132 -10.96 14.28 -9.10
CA VAL A 132 -11.14 15.45 -9.95
C VAL A 132 -12.51 16.09 -9.71
N ASP A 133 -12.57 17.41 -9.80
CA ASP A 133 -13.82 18.15 -9.83
C ASP A 133 -13.98 18.73 -11.24
N THR A 134 -14.95 18.23 -11.99
CA THR A 134 -15.32 18.71 -13.33
C THR A 134 -16.75 19.23 -13.38
N THR A 135 -17.45 19.26 -12.24
CA THR A 135 -18.80 19.78 -12.13
C THR A 135 -18.81 21.29 -12.02
N SER A 136 -19.75 21.93 -12.72
CA SER A 136 -19.94 23.38 -12.59
C SER A 136 -20.79 23.70 -11.37
N PRO A 137 -20.54 24.85 -10.70
CA PRO A 137 -21.34 25.24 -9.56
C PRO A 137 -22.80 25.55 -9.96
N GLU A 138 -23.70 25.30 -9.05
CA GLU A 138 -25.11 25.72 -9.17
C GLU A 138 -25.27 27.15 -8.69
N LEU A 139 -25.90 28.00 -9.52
CA LEU A 139 -26.12 29.40 -9.24
C LEU A 139 -27.63 29.67 -9.01
N THR A 140 -27.96 30.24 -7.86
CA THR A 140 -29.32 30.70 -7.55
C THR A 140 -29.38 32.21 -7.61
N MET A 141 -30.26 32.71 -8.47
CA MET A 141 -30.49 34.17 -8.67
C MET A 141 -31.42 34.72 -7.59
N PRO A 142 -31.25 35.98 -7.17
CA PRO A 142 -32.25 36.67 -6.38
C PRO A 142 -33.56 36.88 -7.18
N GLU A 143 -34.64 37.22 -6.47
CA GLU A 143 -35.93 37.49 -7.09
C GLU A 143 -35.87 38.75 -7.98
N ASP A 144 -36.73 38.78 -9.00
CA ASP A 144 -36.89 39.95 -9.87
C ASP A 144 -37.31 41.17 -9.08
N VAL A 145 -36.67 42.31 -9.36
CA VAL A 145 -36.98 43.58 -8.70
C VAL A 145 -37.78 44.48 -9.63
N MET A 146 -38.97 44.91 -9.19
CA MET A 146 -39.80 45.86 -9.87
C MET A 146 -39.97 47.13 -9.02
N ILE A 147 -39.53 48.27 -9.51
CA ILE A 147 -39.57 49.54 -8.79
C ILE A 147 -40.31 50.62 -9.62
N SER A 148 -41.20 51.35 -8.98
CA SER A 148 -41.75 52.55 -9.58
C SER A 148 -40.74 53.68 -9.50
N ALA A 149 -40.40 54.28 -10.65
CA ALA A 149 -39.47 55.39 -10.71
C ALA A 149 -40.16 56.72 -10.61
N PHE A 150 -39.62 57.63 -9.83
CA PHE A 150 -40.07 59.06 -9.66
C PHE A 150 -39.00 60.06 -10.13
N SER A 151 -37.88 59.56 -10.68
CA SER A 151 -36.77 60.35 -11.23
C SER A 151 -36.16 59.60 -12.42
N LEU A 152 -35.41 60.31 -13.26
CA LEU A 152 -34.76 59.73 -14.47
C LEU A 152 -33.69 58.72 -14.19
N GLU A 153 -33.17 58.70 -12.96
CA GLU A 153 -32.12 57.80 -12.52
C GLU A 153 -32.44 57.28 -11.13
N LYS A 154 -32.22 55.99 -10.88
CA LYS A 154 -32.43 55.36 -9.58
C LYS A 154 -31.37 54.31 -9.25
N GLN A 155 -30.88 54.39 -8.04
CA GLN A 155 -30.09 53.30 -7.44
C GLN A 155 -31.06 52.18 -7.00
N VAL A 156 -30.74 50.95 -7.37
CA VAL A 156 -31.58 49.78 -7.09
C VAL A 156 -30.71 48.72 -6.44
N GLU A 157 -31.18 48.18 -5.33
CA GLU A 157 -30.55 47.00 -4.73
C GLU A 157 -31.10 45.75 -5.42
N ILE A 158 -30.23 45.00 -6.10
CA ILE A 158 -30.61 43.84 -6.92
C ILE A 158 -30.58 42.53 -6.16
N GLY A 159 -30.27 42.56 -4.85
CA GLY A 159 -30.08 41.36 -4.04
C GLY A 159 -28.75 40.66 -4.30
N GLU A 160 -28.51 39.59 -3.58
CA GLU A 160 -27.29 38.77 -3.69
C GLU A 160 -27.62 37.41 -4.29
N ALA A 161 -26.90 37.03 -5.33
CA ALA A 161 -26.93 35.68 -5.86
C ALA A 161 -26.17 34.72 -4.92
N GLN A 162 -26.57 33.45 -4.90
CA GLN A 162 -25.91 32.41 -4.16
C GLN A 162 -25.40 31.34 -5.12
N ALA A 163 -24.18 30.85 -4.90
CA ALA A 163 -23.63 29.75 -5.65
C ALA A 163 -23.20 28.64 -4.71
N TYR A 164 -23.36 27.41 -5.16
CA TYR A 164 -22.98 26.20 -4.43
C TYR A 164 -22.25 25.25 -5.36
N ASP A 165 -21.15 24.71 -4.88
CA ASP A 165 -20.38 23.66 -5.54
C ASP A 165 -20.18 22.47 -4.60
N LEU A 166 -20.37 21.24 -5.12
CA LEU A 166 -20.36 20.04 -4.32
C LEU A 166 -18.94 19.66 -3.84
N ALA A 167 -17.94 19.97 -4.65
CA ALA A 167 -16.54 19.73 -4.32
C ALA A 167 -15.94 20.81 -3.41
N GLY A 168 -16.71 21.86 -3.05
CA GLY A 168 -16.30 22.89 -2.10
C GLY A 168 -15.29 23.88 -2.65
N SER A 169 -15.23 24.06 -3.96
CA SER A 169 -14.37 25.05 -4.61
C SER A 169 -14.70 26.47 -4.17
N ALA A 170 -13.68 27.34 -4.07
CA ALA A 170 -13.89 28.75 -3.75
C ALA A 170 -14.64 29.43 -4.91
N LEU A 171 -15.88 29.87 -4.65
CA LEU A 171 -16.75 30.46 -5.64
C LEU A 171 -16.61 31.98 -5.65
N THR A 172 -16.53 32.57 -6.85
CA THR A 172 -16.61 34.02 -7.06
C THR A 172 -17.83 34.31 -7.88
N ILE A 173 -18.75 35.10 -7.32
CA ILE A 173 -19.96 35.58 -8.02
C ILE A 173 -19.73 36.98 -8.47
N THR A 174 -19.98 37.25 -9.75
CA THR A 174 -19.91 38.61 -10.33
C THR A 174 -21.22 38.92 -11.02
N ASN A 175 -21.58 40.21 -11.09
CA ASN A 175 -22.70 40.72 -11.87
C ASN A 175 -22.21 41.90 -12.73
N ASP A 176 -22.98 42.24 -13.74
CA ASP A 176 -22.74 43.33 -14.69
C ASP A 176 -23.78 44.48 -14.55
N ALA A 177 -24.52 44.50 -13.43
CA ALA A 177 -25.52 45.53 -13.18
C ALA A 177 -24.85 46.90 -13.09
N PRO A 178 -25.44 47.93 -13.72
CA PRO A 178 -24.95 49.30 -13.58
C PRO A 178 -25.26 49.83 -12.18
N ASP A 179 -24.43 50.75 -11.67
CA ASP A 179 -24.64 51.41 -10.38
C ASP A 179 -25.94 52.23 -10.36
N ILE A 180 -26.36 52.72 -11.54
CA ILE A 180 -27.57 53.53 -11.73
C ILE A 180 -28.33 52.97 -12.93
N PHE A 181 -29.62 52.71 -12.75
CA PHE A 181 -30.52 52.25 -13.80
C PHE A 181 -31.21 53.48 -14.46
N PRO A 182 -31.02 53.77 -15.77
CA PRO A 182 -31.72 54.78 -16.51
C PRO A 182 -33.16 54.33 -16.78
N LEU A 183 -34.07 55.32 -16.94
CA LEU A 183 -35.47 55.14 -17.40
C LEU A 183 -35.55 55.02 -18.91
#